data_6630fbb16977c6a7e1876899c49d258f
#
_entry.id   6630fbb16977c6a7e1876899c49d258f
#
_cell.length_a   1.000
_cell.length_b   1.000
_cell.length_c   1.000
_cell.angle_alpha   90.00
_cell.angle_beta   90.00
_cell.angle_gamma   90.00
#
_symmetry.space_group_name_H-M   'P 1'
#
loop_
_entity.id
_entity.type
_entity.pdbx_description
1 polymer ?
#
loop_
_entity_poly.entity_id
_entity_poly.type
_entity_poly.pdbx_seq_one_letter_code
_entity_poly.pdbx_strand_id
1 'polypeptide(L)'
;TPETEWIEAIGILLDNAIEASPKGSTIFLSSKKQGDFLELTVSNPAPPLSNTEFMALFGKGVTTKVNRDGHGFGLYNILRMTERYHGKILTRNESILNENYVVFGILMP
;
A
#
# COMPACT_ATOMS: atom_id res chain seq x y z
N THR A 1 15.91 -11.92 2.48
CA THR A 1 16.41 -10.86 3.36
C THR A 1 15.36 -9.79 3.56
N PRO A 2 15.44 -8.98 4.61
CA PRO A 2 14.49 -7.88 4.79
C PRO A 2 14.42 -6.97 3.58
N GLU A 3 15.54 -6.65 2.97
CA GLU A 3 15.56 -5.77 1.80
C GLU A 3 14.77 -6.36 0.63
N THR A 4 14.91 -7.66 0.40
CA THR A 4 14.16 -8.34 -0.66
C THR A 4 12.67 -8.26 -0.40
N GLU A 5 12.24 -8.47 0.83
CA GLU A 5 10.83 -8.41 1.19
C GLU A 5 10.27 -6.99 1.09
N TRP A 6 11.04 -5.98 1.46
CA TRP A 6 10.63 -4.59 1.29
C TRP A 6 10.42 -4.24 -0.19
N ILE A 7 11.30 -4.73 -1.06
CA ILE A 7 11.17 -4.53 -2.51
C ILE A 7 9.90 -5.20 -3.04
N GLU A 8 9.63 -6.42 -2.58
CA GLU A 8 8.38 -7.10 -2.96
C GLU A 8 7.15 -6.34 -2.49
N ALA A 9 7.20 -5.81 -1.28
CA ALA A 9 6.09 -5.03 -0.74
C ALA A 9 5.82 -3.79 -1.58
N ILE A 10 6.86 -3.09 -2.00
CA ILE A 10 6.72 -1.93 -2.88
C ILE A 10 6.04 -2.33 -4.18
N GLY A 11 6.45 -3.44 -4.77
CA GLY A 11 5.85 -3.96 -5.99
C GLY A 11 4.37 -4.25 -5.82
N ILE A 12 3.98 -4.84 -4.69
CA ILE A 12 2.57 -5.14 -4.39
C ILE A 12 1.77 -3.84 -4.24
N LEU A 13 2.32 -2.85 -3.55
CA LEU A 13 1.65 -1.55 -3.39
C LEU A 13 1.45 -0.86 -4.73
N LEU A 14 2.45 -0.91 -5.60
CA LEU A 14 2.35 -0.32 -6.94
C LEU A 14 1.32 -1.05 -7.79
N ASP A 15 1.32 -2.37 -7.78
CA ASP A 15 0.35 -3.15 -8.54
C ASP A 15 -1.08 -2.85 -8.09
N ASN A 16 -1.30 -2.76 -6.78
CA ASN A 16 -2.61 -2.41 -6.24
C ASN A 16 -3.05 -1.02 -6.71
N ALA A 17 -2.14 -0.06 -6.68
CA ALA A 17 -2.44 1.30 -7.11
C ALA A 17 -2.78 1.36 -8.59
N ILE A 18 -2.03 0.65 -9.43
CA ILE A 18 -2.25 0.62 -10.87
C ILE A 18 -3.63 0.02 -11.17
N GLU A 19 -3.96 -1.09 -10.52
CA GLU A 19 -5.23 -1.76 -10.78
C GLU A 19 -6.44 -1.00 -10.26
N ALA A 20 -6.26 -0.23 -9.20
CA ALA A 20 -7.35 0.55 -8.60
C ALA A 20 -7.57 1.88 -9.30
N SER A 21 -6.71 2.26 -10.24
CA SER A 21 -6.75 3.58 -10.84
C SER A 21 -7.28 3.55 -12.26
N PRO A 22 -8.01 4.59 -12.70
CA PRO A 22 -8.36 4.72 -14.11
C PRO A 22 -7.12 4.79 -14.97
N LYS A 23 -7.24 4.30 -16.20
CA LYS A 23 -6.15 4.35 -17.16
C LYS A 23 -5.73 5.80 -17.40
N GLY A 24 -4.43 6.05 -17.40
CA GLY A 24 -3.90 7.40 -17.58
C GLY A 24 -3.74 8.19 -16.29
N SER A 25 -4.07 7.58 -15.14
CA SER A 25 -3.89 8.23 -13.84
C SER A 25 -2.42 8.42 -13.51
N THR A 26 -2.15 9.41 -12.66
CA THR A 26 -0.84 9.59 -12.07
C THR A 26 -0.80 8.89 -10.72
N ILE A 27 0.20 8.05 -10.52
CA ILE A 27 0.45 7.38 -9.25
C ILE A 27 1.71 7.98 -8.65
N PHE A 28 1.66 8.36 -7.38
CA PHE A 28 2.81 8.93 -6.70
C PHE A 28 3.48 7.88 -5.82
N LEU A 29 4.79 7.75 -6.02
CA LEU A 29 5.64 6.95 -5.13
C LEU A 29 6.54 7.92 -4.40
N SER A 30 6.52 7.87 -3.08
CA SER A 30 7.27 8.80 -2.25
C SER A 30 8.02 8.07 -1.16
N SER A 31 9.19 8.56 -0.81
CA SER A 31 9.91 8.07 0.34
C SER A 31 10.47 9.25 1.11
N LYS A 32 10.48 9.11 2.44
CA LYS A 32 11.11 10.13 3.29
C LYS A 32 11.60 9.49 4.57
N LYS A 33 12.62 10.09 5.15
CA LYS A 33 13.17 9.63 6.41
C LYS A 33 12.41 10.27 7.55
N GLN A 34 12.01 9.46 8.54
CA GLN A 34 11.31 9.88 9.73
C GLN A 34 12.10 9.37 10.94
N GLY A 35 13.02 10.19 11.47
CA GLY A 35 13.92 9.74 12.54
C GLY A 35 14.72 8.54 12.09
N ASP A 36 14.58 7.41 12.79
CA ASP A 36 15.27 6.17 12.45
C ASP A 36 14.48 5.30 11.47
N PHE A 37 13.34 5.80 11.00
CA PHE A 37 12.46 5.05 10.10
C PHE A 37 12.50 5.62 8.71
N LEU A 38 12.25 4.76 7.74
CA LEU A 38 12.02 5.15 6.35
C LEU A 38 10.54 4.97 6.05
N GLU A 39 9.87 6.04 5.64
CA GLU A 39 8.47 6.00 5.23
C GLU A 39 8.41 5.90 3.71
N LEU A 40 7.65 4.94 3.23
CA LEU A 40 7.46 4.74 1.79
C LEU A 40 5.99 4.66 1.51
N THR A 41 5.49 5.51 0.60
CA THR A 41 4.06 5.57 0.28
C THR A 41 3.81 5.49 -1.20
N VAL A 42 2.66 4.89 -1.54
CA VAL A 42 2.13 4.85 -2.89
C VAL A 42 0.73 5.43 -2.84
N SER A 43 0.47 6.41 -3.69
CA SER A 43 -0.82 7.12 -3.71
C SER A 43 -1.45 7.02 -5.09
N ASN A 44 -2.75 6.73 -5.12
CA ASN A 44 -3.50 6.68 -6.37
C ASN A 44 -4.83 7.39 -6.23
N PRO A 45 -5.35 7.98 -7.32
CA PRO A 45 -6.65 8.64 -7.26
C PRO A 45 -7.75 7.62 -7.04
N ALA A 46 -8.61 7.89 -6.08
CA ALA A 46 -9.75 7.04 -5.75
C ALA A 46 -10.70 7.78 -4.82
N PRO A 47 -11.96 7.39 -4.75
CA PRO A 47 -12.86 7.94 -3.74
C PRO A 47 -12.34 7.68 -2.33
N PRO A 48 -12.68 8.54 -1.36
CA PRO A 48 -12.20 8.35 0.01
C PRO A 48 -12.63 7.02 0.60
N LEU A 49 -11.75 6.42 1.38
CA LEU A 49 -12.03 5.21 2.13
C LEU A 49 -12.14 5.55 3.62
N SER A 50 -13.06 4.88 4.31
CA SER A 50 -13.13 4.97 5.76
C SER A 50 -12.02 4.12 6.38
N ASN A 51 -11.77 4.33 7.67
CA ASN A 51 -10.80 3.50 8.39
C ASN A 51 -11.20 2.02 8.35
N THR A 52 -12.49 1.74 8.49
CA THR A 52 -12.99 0.36 8.41
C THR A 52 -12.72 -0.25 7.04
N GLU A 53 -12.93 0.53 5.98
CA GLU A 53 -12.65 0.06 4.62
C GLU A 53 -11.17 -0.18 4.39
N PHE A 54 -10.29 0.73 4.87
CA PHE A 54 -8.85 0.50 4.79
C PHE A 54 -8.45 -0.79 5.50
N MET A 55 -8.93 -0.98 6.73
CA MET A 55 -8.57 -2.16 7.50
C MET A 55 -9.05 -3.45 6.85
N ALA A 56 -10.22 -3.42 6.23
CA ALA A 56 -10.77 -4.59 5.56
C ALA A 56 -9.88 -5.04 4.39
N LEU A 57 -9.21 -4.11 3.71
CA LEU A 57 -8.34 -4.45 2.60
C LEU A 57 -7.11 -5.26 3.00
N PHE A 58 -6.73 -5.22 4.27
CA PHE A 58 -5.60 -5.98 4.77
C PHE A 58 -5.99 -7.36 5.32
N GLY A 59 -7.25 -7.73 5.20
CA GLY A 59 -7.70 -9.05 5.65
C GLY A 59 -7.18 -10.17 4.78
N LYS A 60 -6.99 -11.34 5.39
CA LYS A 60 -6.51 -12.52 4.67
C LYS A 60 -7.51 -12.92 3.59
N GLY A 61 -7.02 -13.07 2.36
CA GLY A 61 -7.84 -13.49 1.24
C GLY A 61 -8.73 -12.39 0.66
N VAL A 62 -8.67 -11.18 1.21
CA VAL A 62 -9.44 -10.05 0.68
C VAL A 62 -8.66 -9.46 -0.48
N THR A 63 -9.14 -9.73 -1.68
CA THR A 63 -8.57 -9.12 -2.87
C THR A 63 -9.64 -9.12 -3.96
N THR A 64 -9.69 -8.04 -4.72
CA THR A 64 -10.54 -7.98 -5.90
C THR A 64 -9.81 -8.50 -7.13
N LYS A 65 -8.55 -8.81 -6.98
CA LYS A 65 -7.74 -9.36 -8.04
C LYS A 65 -7.87 -10.87 -8.07
N VAL A 66 -8.08 -11.42 -9.24
CA VAL A 66 -7.77 -12.80 -9.47
C VAL A 66 -6.25 -12.85 -9.55
N ASN A 67 -5.62 -13.30 -8.51
CA ASN A 67 -4.18 -13.34 -8.48
C ASN A 67 -3.70 -14.46 -9.41
N ARG A 68 -2.95 -14.07 -10.43
CA ARG A 68 -2.48 -14.98 -11.47
C ARG A 68 -1.59 -16.08 -10.92
N ASP A 69 -0.93 -15.81 -9.82
CA ASP A 69 0.01 -16.76 -9.20
C ASP A 69 -0.62 -17.47 -8.01
N GLY A 70 -1.91 -17.35 -7.83
CA GLY A 70 -2.62 -17.94 -6.71
C GLY A 70 -2.38 -17.22 -5.39
N HIS A 71 -1.86 -16.01 -5.42
CA HIS A 71 -1.59 -15.22 -4.24
C HIS A 71 -2.69 -14.18 -4.02
N GLY A 72 -3.72 -14.53 -3.28
CA GLY A 72 -4.81 -13.60 -2.99
C GLY A 72 -4.56 -12.78 -1.72
N PHE A 73 -3.30 -12.54 -1.34
CA PHE A 73 -2.99 -12.01 -0.02
C PHE A 73 -1.99 -10.86 -0.04
N GLY A 74 -1.94 -10.08 -1.13
CA GLY A 74 -0.91 -9.06 -1.29
C GLY A 74 -0.79 -8.11 -0.09
N LEU A 75 -1.88 -7.40 0.23
CA LEU A 75 -1.85 -6.46 1.36
C LEU A 75 -1.73 -7.18 2.70
N TYR A 76 -2.38 -8.35 2.83
CA TYR A 76 -2.24 -9.14 4.04
C TYR A 76 -0.78 -9.55 4.28
N ASN A 77 -0.09 -9.94 3.23
CA ASN A 77 1.32 -10.33 3.33
C ASN A 77 2.20 -9.13 3.72
N ILE A 78 1.88 -7.94 3.23
CA ILE A 78 2.59 -6.73 3.63
C ILE A 78 2.40 -6.47 5.13
N LEU A 79 1.17 -6.61 5.61
CA LEU A 79 0.89 -6.44 7.04
C LEU A 79 1.71 -7.43 7.88
N ARG A 80 1.71 -8.70 7.50
CA ARG A 80 2.47 -9.73 8.21
C ARG A 80 3.96 -9.44 8.20
N MET A 81 4.46 -8.96 7.08
CA MET A 81 5.87 -8.61 6.96
C MET A 81 6.24 -7.43 7.85
N THR A 82 5.40 -6.38 7.87
CA THR A 82 5.68 -5.23 8.73
C THR A 82 5.68 -5.62 10.20
N GLU A 83 4.77 -6.51 10.60
CA GLU A 83 4.76 -7.03 11.98
C GLU A 83 6.05 -7.77 12.30
N ARG A 84 6.53 -8.59 11.36
CA ARG A 84 7.75 -9.38 11.55
C ARG A 84 8.99 -8.51 11.73
N TYR A 85 9.06 -7.38 11.04
CA TYR A 85 10.23 -6.50 11.08
C TYR A 85 10.00 -5.24 11.92
N HIS A 86 8.94 -5.22 12.72
CA HIS A 86 8.65 -4.10 13.63
C HIS A 86 8.38 -2.79 12.88
N GLY A 87 7.87 -2.87 11.68
CA GLY A 87 7.40 -1.72 10.93
C GLY A 87 5.91 -1.47 11.16
N LYS A 88 5.35 -0.57 10.37
CA LYS A 88 3.92 -0.24 10.45
C LYS A 88 3.36 0.00 9.07
N ILE A 89 2.05 -0.24 8.94
CA ILE A 89 1.28 0.12 7.76
C ILE A 89 0.77 1.54 7.96
N LEU A 90 0.77 2.31 6.88
CA LEU A 90 0.20 3.66 6.84
C LEU A 90 -0.91 3.68 5.82
N THR A 91 -2.05 4.25 6.20
CA THR A 91 -3.17 4.45 5.29
C THR A 91 -3.80 5.81 5.57
N ARG A 92 -4.17 6.52 4.51
CA ARG A 92 -4.91 7.76 4.65
C ARG A 92 -5.53 8.19 3.33
N ASN A 93 -6.47 9.12 3.41
CA ASN A 93 -6.93 9.86 2.26
C ASN A 93 -6.15 11.17 2.22
N GLU A 94 -5.87 11.65 1.02
CA GLU A 94 -5.16 12.91 0.85
C GLU A 94 -5.70 13.61 -0.38
N SER A 95 -5.94 14.93 -0.27
CA SER A 95 -6.36 15.71 -1.41
C SER A 95 -5.11 16.22 -2.14
N ILE A 96 -5.00 15.88 -3.40
CA ILE A 96 -3.91 16.34 -4.26
C ILE A 96 -4.55 16.96 -5.49
N LEU A 97 -4.30 18.25 -5.73
CA LEU A 97 -4.87 18.97 -6.87
C LEU A 97 -6.39 18.83 -6.95
N ASN A 98 -7.04 18.96 -5.80
CA ASN A 98 -8.51 18.88 -5.66
C ASN A 98 -9.12 17.52 -5.99
N GLU A 99 -8.30 16.50 -6.00
CA GLU A 99 -8.76 15.13 -6.21
C GLU A 99 -8.36 14.27 -5.01
N ASN A 100 -9.25 13.37 -4.59
CA ASN A 100 -8.91 12.49 -3.47
C ASN A 100 -7.97 11.38 -3.94
N TYR A 101 -6.92 11.18 -3.19
CA TYR A 101 -5.99 10.07 -3.36
C TYR A 101 -6.08 9.18 -2.13
N VAL A 102 -6.05 7.89 -2.35
CA VAL A 102 -5.83 6.94 -1.25
C VAL A 102 -4.35 6.65 -1.19
N VAL A 103 -3.82 6.63 0.02
CA VAL A 103 -2.39 6.46 0.27
C VAL A 103 -2.18 5.18 1.07
N PHE A 104 -1.35 4.31 0.55
CA PHE A 104 -0.88 3.12 1.25
C PHE A 104 0.62 3.22 1.42
N GLY A 105 1.08 2.95 2.63
CA GLY A 105 2.50 3.05 2.88
C GLY A 105 2.99 2.10 3.94
N ILE A 106 4.29 2.05 4.06
CA ILE A 106 4.97 1.25 5.07
C ILE A 106 6.01 2.12 5.75
N LEU A 107 6.14 1.93 7.05
CA LEU A 107 7.15 2.58 7.86
C LEU A 107 8.15 1.50 8.26
N MET A 108 9.38 1.62 7.76
CA MET A 108 10.44 0.63 7.97
C MET A 108 11.45 1.14 8.97
N PRO A 109 11.84 0.29 9.94
CA PRO A 109 12.91 0.67 10.85
C PRO A 109 14.23 0.88 10.15
#